data_19111693c3045d6c56c116ebb227352f
#
_entry.id   19111693c3045d6c56c116ebb227352f
#
_cell.length_a   1.000
_cell.length_b   1.000
_cell.length_c   1.000
_cell.angle_alpha   90.00
_cell.angle_beta   90.00
_cell.angle_gamma   90.00
#
_symmetry.space_group_name_H-M   'P 1'
#
loop_
_entity.id
_entity.type
_entity.pdbx_description
1 polymer ?
#
loop_
_entity_poly.entity_id
_entity_poly.type
_entity_poly.pdbx_seq_one_letter_code
_entity_poly.pdbx_strand_id
1 'polypeptide(L)'
;PLYRQVGQQFQIHSSNSNENTYTNLWSGPYGAYQTVLQTFQNTETPRRILPINVYYHFYSGERQAALLALKRVYEWAVGQREEIFPLYASRFIDVVHGFISTGIDRLDDRTWRVSDNGQCRTIRFDDCSLYPDLDRSRGILGFRHYQGCLYVSLDDSADHLIALAATPPQQPHLVQATADVLDLTIDSANI
;
A
#
# COMPACT_ATOMS: atom_id res chain seq x y z
N PRO A 1 12.98 -0.37 8.90
CA PRO A 1 12.62 0.91 8.28
C PRO A 1 12.35 0.73 6.80
N LEU A 2 11.48 1.58 6.23
CA LEU A 2 11.16 1.57 4.80
C LEU A 2 12.36 2.01 3.95
N TYR A 3 13.10 2.96 4.45
CA TYR A 3 14.31 3.46 3.82
C TYR A 3 15.37 3.88 4.86
N ARG A 4 16.60 4.00 4.40
CA ARG A 4 17.73 4.54 5.16
C ARG A 4 18.44 5.59 4.32
N GLN A 5 18.74 6.73 4.89
CA GLN A 5 19.57 7.73 4.24
C GLN A 5 21.05 7.50 4.59
N VAL A 6 21.91 7.51 3.56
CA VAL A 6 23.35 7.43 3.69
C VAL A 6 23.96 8.54 2.84
N GLY A 7 24.39 9.62 3.48
CA GLY A 7 24.79 10.84 2.77
C GLY A 7 23.62 11.45 2.00
N GLN A 8 23.79 11.59 0.69
CA GLN A 8 22.74 12.07 -0.22
C GLN A 8 21.94 10.93 -0.89
N GLN A 9 22.22 9.67 -0.57
CA GLN A 9 21.58 8.52 -1.16
C GLN A 9 20.53 7.91 -0.24
N PHE A 10 19.45 7.42 -0.81
CA PHE A 10 18.44 6.63 -0.11
C PHE A 10 18.61 5.14 -0.45
N GLN A 11 18.71 4.32 0.58
CA GLN A 11 18.58 2.88 0.46
C GLN A 11 17.15 2.49 0.79
N ILE A 12 16.42 1.98 -0.18
CA ILE A 12 15.02 1.57 -0.03
C ILE A 12 14.96 0.07 0.24
N HIS A 13 14.21 -0.34 1.25
CA HIS A 13 14.05 -1.72 1.64
C HIS A 13 12.68 -2.22 1.21
N SER A 14 12.65 -3.03 0.16
CA SER A 14 11.42 -3.61 -0.38
C SER A 14 11.02 -4.91 0.30
N SER A 15 11.86 -5.50 1.15
CA SER A 15 11.61 -6.79 1.76
C SER A 15 11.23 -6.67 3.23
N ASN A 16 10.16 -7.35 3.60
CA ASN A 16 9.76 -7.63 4.97
C ASN A 16 9.74 -9.13 5.27
N SER A 17 10.07 -9.97 4.30
CA SER A 17 10.27 -11.40 4.50
C SER A 17 11.71 -11.68 4.87
N ASN A 18 11.93 -12.78 5.56
CA ASN A 18 13.24 -13.22 5.96
C ASN A 18 13.59 -14.50 5.20
N GLU A 19 14.63 -14.45 4.37
CA GLU A 19 15.12 -15.64 3.64
C GLU A 19 15.47 -16.81 4.56
N ASN A 20 15.98 -16.50 5.73
CA ASN A 20 16.35 -17.49 6.73
C ASN A 20 15.18 -18.37 7.15
N THR A 21 13.99 -17.88 6.94
CA THR A 21 12.74 -18.61 7.20
C THR A 21 12.62 -19.86 6.35
N TYR A 22 13.29 -19.90 5.21
CA TYR A 22 13.20 -20.96 4.21
C TYR A 22 14.48 -21.79 4.07
N THR A 23 15.53 -21.47 4.83
CA THR A 23 16.79 -22.18 4.75
C THR A 23 16.88 -23.29 5.78
N ASN A 24 17.51 -24.39 5.38
CA ASN A 24 17.73 -25.55 6.25
C ASN A 24 18.97 -25.44 7.12
N LEU A 25 19.71 -24.37 6.97
CA LEU A 25 20.95 -24.12 7.73
C LEU A 25 20.66 -23.73 9.19
N TRP A 26 19.41 -23.49 9.50
CA TRP A 26 19.00 -23.10 10.84
C TRP A 26 18.55 -24.33 11.64
N SER A 27 19.22 -24.56 12.71
CA SER A 27 18.90 -25.60 13.67
C SER A 27 17.64 -25.36 14.48
N GLY A 28 17.03 -24.22 14.28
CA GLY A 28 15.72 -23.93 14.90
C GLY A 28 14.73 -23.80 13.77
N PRO A 29 13.70 -24.25 13.98
CA PRO A 29 12.93 -24.93 13.04
C PRO A 29 11.79 -24.08 12.55
N TYR A 30 11.11 -24.70 11.91
CA TYR A 30 9.73 -24.70 11.54
C TYR A 30 8.81 -23.61 12.14
N GLY A 31 9.09 -23.11 13.33
CA GLY A 31 8.44 -21.95 13.93
C GLY A 31 8.65 -20.67 13.13
N ALA A 32 9.78 -20.51 12.48
CA ALA A 32 10.07 -19.35 11.66
C ALA A 32 9.19 -19.27 10.41
N TYR A 33 8.78 -20.37 9.83
CA TYR A 33 7.86 -20.39 8.69
C TYR A 33 6.46 -19.89 9.05
N GLN A 34 6.02 -20.12 10.26
CA GLN A 34 4.74 -19.63 10.75
C GLN A 34 4.81 -18.12 11.01
N THR A 35 5.94 -17.61 11.46
CA THR A 35 6.13 -16.19 11.75
C THR A 35 6.16 -15.31 10.51
N VAL A 36 6.49 -15.82 9.34
CA VAL A 36 6.45 -15.03 8.10
C VAL A 36 5.03 -14.60 7.76
N LEU A 37 4.07 -15.52 7.78
CA LEU A 37 2.67 -15.17 7.57
C LEU A 37 2.17 -14.18 8.62
N GLN A 38 2.51 -14.42 9.88
CA GLN A 38 2.15 -13.50 10.95
C GLN A 38 2.80 -12.12 10.77
N THR A 39 4.02 -12.06 10.28
CA THR A 39 4.70 -10.80 9.96
C THR A 39 3.92 -10.04 8.88
N PHE A 40 3.52 -10.69 7.81
CA PHE A 40 2.70 -10.06 6.78
C PHE A 40 1.34 -9.60 7.33
N GLN A 41 0.65 -10.45 8.05
CA GLN A 41 -0.63 -10.12 8.68
C GLN A 41 -0.53 -8.94 9.64
N ASN A 42 0.53 -8.87 10.44
CA ASN A 42 0.76 -7.75 11.35
C ASN A 42 1.08 -6.44 10.62
N THR A 43 1.60 -6.49 9.39
CA THR A 43 1.85 -5.29 8.58
C THR A 43 0.59 -4.77 7.90
N GLU A 44 -0.46 -5.58 7.81
CA GLU A 44 -1.74 -5.19 7.24
C GLU A 44 -2.62 -4.36 8.19
N THR A 45 -2.31 -4.37 9.49
CA THR A 45 -3.17 -3.73 10.50
C THR A 45 -2.39 -2.69 11.32
N PRO A 46 -2.62 -1.37 11.11
CA PRO A 46 -3.30 -0.74 9.97
C PRO A 46 -2.49 -0.86 8.69
N ARG A 47 -3.13 -0.77 7.54
CA ARG A 47 -2.46 -0.82 6.23
C ARG A 47 -1.38 0.25 6.11
N ARG A 48 -0.26 -0.13 5.57
CA ARG A 48 0.94 0.73 5.43
C ARG A 48 1.55 0.56 4.05
N ILE A 49 2.47 1.45 3.71
CA ILE A 49 3.32 1.32 2.52
C ILE A 49 4.41 0.24 2.73
N LEU A 50 4.05 -0.93 3.22
CA LEU A 50 4.95 -2.05 3.39
C LEU A 50 4.59 -3.16 2.41
N PRO A 51 5.53 -3.61 1.57
CA PRO A 51 5.24 -4.63 0.58
C PRO A 51 5.15 -6.02 1.21
N ILE A 52 4.33 -6.86 0.63
CA ILE A 52 4.40 -8.31 0.80
C ILE A 52 5.44 -8.82 -0.20
N ASN A 53 6.67 -8.95 0.23
CA ASN A 53 7.77 -9.42 -0.59
C ASN A 53 8.29 -10.74 -0.07
N VAL A 54 8.05 -11.82 -0.80
CA VAL A 54 8.47 -13.16 -0.44
C VAL A 54 9.84 -13.42 -1.05
N TYR A 55 10.88 -13.33 -0.23
CA TYR A 55 12.25 -13.63 -0.62
C TYR A 55 12.65 -15.04 -0.22
N TYR A 56 13.22 -15.81 -1.13
CA TYR A 56 13.69 -17.17 -0.89
C TYR A 56 14.84 -17.55 -1.84
N HIS A 57 15.61 -18.56 -1.46
CA HIS A 57 16.63 -19.16 -2.32
C HIS A 57 16.10 -20.41 -3.03
N PHE A 58 16.67 -20.77 -4.17
CA PHE A 58 16.26 -21.96 -4.93
C PHE A 58 16.35 -23.26 -4.11
N TYR A 59 17.36 -23.38 -3.27
CA TYR A 59 17.52 -24.55 -2.40
C TYR A 59 16.43 -24.68 -1.32
N SER A 60 15.62 -23.65 -1.12
CA SER A 60 14.43 -23.77 -0.26
C SER A 60 13.41 -24.75 -0.82
N GLY A 61 13.46 -25.07 -2.11
CA GLY A 61 12.62 -26.08 -2.74
C GLY A 61 13.12 -27.51 -2.63
N GLU A 62 14.35 -27.75 -2.19
CA GLU A 62 14.96 -29.10 -2.09
C GLU A 62 14.32 -29.95 -1.00
N ARG A 63 13.75 -29.31 0.03
CA ARG A 63 13.08 -30.02 1.13
C ARG A 63 11.60 -29.76 1.12
N GLN A 64 10.85 -30.85 1.26
CA GLN A 64 9.39 -30.80 1.21
C GLN A 64 8.78 -29.83 2.24
N ALA A 65 9.31 -29.79 3.46
CA ALA A 65 8.80 -28.89 4.49
C ALA A 65 8.98 -27.41 4.12
N ALA A 66 10.14 -27.04 3.57
CA ALA A 66 10.41 -25.67 3.13
C ALA A 66 9.54 -25.30 1.92
N LEU A 67 9.39 -26.22 0.96
CA LEU A 67 8.53 -26.04 -0.20
C LEU A 67 7.05 -25.86 0.20
N LEU A 68 6.56 -26.65 1.13
CA LEU A 68 5.19 -26.52 1.64
C LEU A 68 4.97 -25.19 2.38
N ALA A 69 5.94 -24.74 3.17
CA ALA A 69 5.87 -23.45 3.85
C ALA A 69 5.83 -22.30 2.83
N LEU A 70 6.69 -22.35 1.82
CA LEU A 70 6.71 -21.36 0.74
C LEU A 70 5.36 -21.33 -0.02
N LYS A 71 4.82 -22.49 -0.37
CA LYS A 71 3.51 -22.57 -1.02
C LYS A 71 2.40 -21.94 -0.17
N ARG A 72 2.35 -22.20 1.13
CA ARG A 72 1.37 -21.59 2.04
C ARG A 72 1.45 -20.06 2.07
N VAL A 73 2.66 -19.50 2.04
CA VAL A 73 2.84 -18.04 1.98
C VAL A 73 2.30 -17.48 0.67
N TYR A 74 2.59 -18.13 -0.45
CA TYR A 74 2.05 -17.71 -1.74
C TYR A 74 0.54 -17.88 -1.84
N GLU A 75 -0.01 -18.99 -1.37
CA GLU A 75 -1.46 -19.24 -1.32
C GLU A 75 -2.17 -18.15 -0.51
N TRP A 76 -1.61 -17.78 0.64
CA TRP A 76 -2.15 -16.68 1.43
C TRP A 76 -2.06 -15.35 0.67
N ALA A 77 -0.90 -14.99 0.11
CA ALA A 77 -0.71 -13.75 -0.62
C ALA A 77 -1.66 -13.64 -1.82
N VAL A 78 -1.78 -14.70 -2.62
CA VAL A 78 -2.70 -14.75 -3.77
C VAL A 78 -4.16 -14.70 -3.31
N GLY A 79 -4.48 -15.27 -2.15
CA GLY A 79 -5.81 -15.19 -1.54
C GLY A 79 -6.24 -13.77 -1.19
N GLN A 80 -5.27 -12.85 -0.97
CA GLN A 80 -5.52 -11.42 -0.71
C GLN A 80 -5.64 -10.58 -1.99
N ARG A 81 -5.74 -11.18 -3.16
CA ARG A 81 -5.64 -10.50 -4.48
C ARG A 81 -6.58 -9.31 -4.66
N GLU A 82 -7.72 -9.30 -4.00
CA GLU A 82 -8.68 -8.19 -4.05
C GLU A 82 -8.23 -6.98 -3.21
N GLU A 83 -7.23 -7.17 -2.35
CA GLU A 83 -6.71 -6.17 -1.44
C GLU A 83 -5.25 -5.81 -1.71
N ILE A 84 -4.58 -6.56 -2.59
CA ILE A 84 -3.17 -6.39 -2.95
C ILE A 84 -3.05 -5.79 -4.33
N PHE A 85 -2.23 -4.74 -4.44
CA PHE A 85 -1.80 -4.22 -5.73
C PHE A 85 -0.45 -4.84 -6.11
N PRO A 86 -0.38 -5.69 -7.17
CA PRO A 86 0.86 -6.31 -7.61
C PRO A 86 1.80 -5.27 -8.22
N LEU A 87 3.01 -5.18 -7.70
CA LEU A 87 4.04 -4.26 -8.18
C LEU A 87 5.37 -4.97 -8.41
N TYR A 88 6.10 -4.56 -9.41
CA TYR A 88 7.53 -4.86 -9.51
C TYR A 88 8.31 -4.06 -8.46
N ALA A 89 9.44 -4.59 -7.98
CA ALA A 89 10.29 -3.92 -7.00
C ALA A 89 10.74 -2.52 -7.46
N SER A 90 11.00 -2.34 -8.76
CA SER A 90 11.32 -1.03 -9.34
C SER A 90 10.19 -0.02 -9.16
N ARG A 91 8.96 -0.42 -9.39
CA ARG A 91 7.78 0.46 -9.19
C ARG A 91 7.53 0.76 -7.72
N PHE A 92 7.80 -0.19 -6.83
CA PHE A 92 7.74 0.07 -5.40
C PHE A 92 8.75 1.14 -4.96
N ILE A 93 9.94 1.17 -5.56
CA ILE A 93 10.94 2.21 -5.32
C ILE A 93 10.38 3.60 -5.69
N ASP A 94 9.68 3.72 -6.82
CA ASP A 94 9.05 4.97 -7.25
C ASP A 94 7.97 5.44 -6.25
N VAL A 95 7.18 4.49 -5.70
CA VAL A 95 6.19 4.78 -4.64
C VAL A 95 6.88 5.31 -3.38
N VAL A 96 8.00 4.71 -2.97
CA VAL A 96 8.76 5.16 -1.79
C VAL A 96 9.40 6.52 -2.02
N HIS A 97 9.92 6.79 -3.21
CA HIS A 97 10.41 8.14 -3.55
C HIS A 97 9.29 9.16 -3.46
N GLY A 98 8.13 8.87 -4.04
CA GLY A 98 6.94 9.71 -3.90
C GLY A 98 6.56 9.96 -2.43
N PHE A 99 6.56 8.90 -1.61
CA PHE A 99 6.30 9.04 -0.17
C PHE A 99 7.29 9.97 0.55
N ILE A 100 8.58 9.89 0.20
CA ILE A 100 9.62 10.73 0.82
C ILE A 100 9.49 12.20 0.38
N SER A 101 9.10 12.44 -0.89
CA SER A 101 8.98 13.79 -1.45
C SER A 101 7.63 14.46 -1.17
N THR A 102 6.61 13.69 -0.77
CA THR A 102 5.26 14.23 -0.56
C THR A 102 5.24 15.38 0.42
N GLY A 103 4.78 16.52 -0.04
CA GLY A 103 4.40 17.67 0.78
C GLY A 103 2.93 17.59 1.17
N ILE A 104 2.62 17.81 2.45
CA ILE A 104 1.24 17.89 2.96
C ILE A 104 1.09 19.19 3.73
N ASP A 105 0.30 20.11 3.17
CA ASP A 105 -0.02 21.41 3.79
C ASP A 105 -1.47 21.41 4.26
N ARG A 106 -1.68 21.63 5.54
CA ARG A 106 -3.01 21.85 6.07
C ARG A 106 -3.43 23.28 5.84
N LEU A 107 -4.46 23.48 5.01
CA LEU A 107 -4.94 24.83 4.64
C LEU A 107 -5.98 25.35 5.64
N ASP A 108 -6.84 24.46 6.14
CA ASP A 108 -7.81 24.76 7.20
C ASP A 108 -8.13 23.48 8.00
N ASP A 109 -9.17 23.50 8.83
CA ASP A 109 -9.52 22.36 9.69
C ASP A 109 -9.93 21.09 8.94
N ARG A 110 -10.33 21.21 7.68
CA ARG A 110 -10.85 20.11 6.87
C ARG A 110 -10.28 20.07 5.44
N THR A 111 -9.23 20.83 5.17
CA THR A 111 -8.67 20.92 3.82
C THR A 111 -7.16 20.79 3.84
N TRP A 112 -6.64 19.92 2.99
CA TRP A 112 -5.21 19.65 2.81
C TRP A 112 -4.83 19.76 1.35
N ARG A 113 -3.66 20.31 1.13
CA ARG A 113 -2.98 20.29 -0.16
C ARG A 113 -1.92 19.19 -0.10
N VAL A 114 -1.85 18.36 -1.14
CA VAL A 114 -0.83 17.32 -1.31
C VAL A 114 -0.07 17.62 -2.60
N SER A 115 1.26 17.67 -2.52
CA SER A 115 2.15 17.95 -3.64
C SER A 115 3.32 16.99 -3.68
N ASP A 116 3.97 16.89 -4.83
CA ASP A 116 5.19 16.11 -5.05
C ASP A 116 5.11 14.65 -4.63
N ASN A 117 3.91 14.09 -4.61
CA ASN A 117 3.64 12.72 -4.16
C ASN A 117 4.04 11.64 -5.18
N GLY A 118 4.34 12.00 -6.43
CA GLY A 118 4.78 11.08 -7.47
C GLY A 118 3.89 9.82 -7.57
N GLN A 119 4.47 8.65 -7.40
CA GLN A 119 3.73 7.39 -7.44
C GLN A 119 3.09 6.99 -6.09
N CYS A 120 3.28 7.76 -5.03
CA CYS A 120 2.59 7.57 -3.75
C CYS A 120 1.21 8.23 -3.80
N ARG A 121 0.22 7.54 -4.36
CA ARG A 121 -1.10 8.09 -4.69
C ARG A 121 -2.21 7.72 -3.71
N THR A 122 -1.85 7.39 -2.49
CA THR A 122 -2.84 7.13 -1.43
C THR A 122 -2.49 7.92 -0.19
N ILE A 123 -3.42 8.75 0.25
CA ILE A 123 -3.32 9.49 1.52
C ILE A 123 -4.23 8.83 2.54
N ARG A 124 -3.70 8.62 3.75
CA ARG A 124 -4.46 8.05 4.87
C ARG A 124 -4.69 9.11 5.94
N PHE A 125 -5.92 9.21 6.37
CA PHE A 125 -6.33 9.95 7.56
C PHE A 125 -6.66 8.97 8.67
N ASP A 126 -5.90 8.99 9.75
CA ASP A 126 -6.12 8.13 10.91
C ASP A 126 -7.33 8.61 11.72
N ASP A 127 -8.07 7.67 12.31
CA ASP A 127 -9.23 7.94 13.16
C ASP A 127 -10.25 8.92 12.52
N CYS A 128 -10.48 8.76 11.22
CA CYS A 128 -11.27 9.67 10.42
C CYS A 128 -12.59 9.03 9.98
N SER A 129 -13.70 9.64 10.41
CA SER A 129 -15.07 9.29 10.00
C SER A 129 -15.65 10.24 8.96
N LEU A 130 -14.88 11.25 8.53
CA LEU A 130 -15.28 12.19 7.50
C LEU A 130 -15.12 11.57 6.10
N TYR A 131 -15.70 12.21 5.11
CA TYR A 131 -15.69 11.80 3.70
C TYR A 131 -15.06 12.90 2.85
N PRO A 132 -14.38 12.56 1.74
CA PRO A 132 -13.97 13.57 0.78
C PRO A 132 -15.19 14.33 0.22
N ASP A 133 -15.12 15.63 0.24
CA ASP A 133 -16.04 16.52 -0.48
C ASP A 133 -15.53 16.62 -1.92
N LEU A 134 -16.11 15.84 -2.82
CA LEU A 134 -15.63 15.73 -4.22
C LEU A 134 -15.84 17.02 -5.02
N ASP A 135 -16.78 17.88 -4.63
CA ASP A 135 -17.02 19.17 -5.29
C ASP A 135 -15.95 20.21 -4.92
N ARG A 136 -15.39 20.11 -3.72
CA ARG A 136 -14.37 21.02 -3.21
C ARG A 136 -12.95 20.46 -3.33
N SER A 137 -12.84 19.17 -3.61
CA SER A 137 -11.56 18.50 -3.78
C SER A 137 -11.11 18.53 -5.25
N ARG A 138 -9.83 18.23 -5.47
CA ARG A 138 -9.25 18.12 -6.81
C ARG A 138 -8.25 16.97 -6.86
N GLY A 139 -8.27 16.19 -7.93
CA GLY A 139 -7.35 15.09 -8.16
C GLY A 139 -7.64 13.87 -7.31
N ILE A 140 -8.91 13.64 -6.92
CA ILE A 140 -9.34 12.47 -6.17
C ILE A 140 -10.02 11.49 -7.12
N LEU A 141 -9.53 10.27 -7.21
CA LEU A 141 -10.17 9.17 -7.94
C LEU A 141 -11.25 8.49 -7.09
N GLY A 142 -11.04 8.42 -5.79
CA GLY A 142 -11.97 7.79 -4.89
C GLY A 142 -11.45 7.62 -3.47
N PHE A 143 -12.20 6.91 -2.65
CA PHE A 143 -11.86 6.71 -1.26
C PHE A 143 -12.53 5.47 -0.66
N ARG A 144 -11.99 5.02 0.46
CA ARG A 144 -12.56 3.92 1.24
C ARG A 144 -12.26 4.12 2.72
N HIS A 145 -13.24 3.85 3.58
CA HIS A 145 -12.98 3.66 5.00
C HIS A 145 -12.58 2.21 5.27
N TYR A 146 -11.51 2.03 6.03
CA TYR A 146 -11.03 0.73 6.43
C TYR A 146 -10.33 0.82 7.79
N GLN A 147 -10.71 -0.02 8.75
CA GLN A 147 -10.14 -0.10 10.10
C GLN A 147 -10.05 1.27 10.81
N GLY A 148 -11.11 2.08 10.75
CA GLY A 148 -11.17 3.39 11.41
C GLY A 148 -10.42 4.51 10.69
N CYS A 149 -9.76 4.23 9.57
CA CYS A 149 -9.04 5.20 8.77
C CYS A 149 -9.78 5.49 7.47
N LEU A 150 -9.62 6.71 6.95
CA LEU A 150 -10.02 7.09 5.60
C LEU A 150 -8.80 6.99 4.68
N TYR A 151 -8.94 6.25 3.59
CA TYR A 151 -7.96 6.17 2.51
C TYR A 151 -8.49 6.90 1.29
N VAL A 152 -7.73 7.86 0.78
CA VAL A 152 -8.07 8.67 -0.39
C VAL A 152 -7.09 8.36 -1.51
N SER A 153 -7.59 7.93 -2.65
CA SER A 153 -6.79 7.65 -3.85
C SER A 153 -6.74 8.88 -4.74
N LEU A 154 -5.53 9.22 -5.18
CA LEU A 154 -5.22 10.39 -5.99
C LEU A 154 -4.97 9.98 -7.45
N ASP A 155 -5.28 10.88 -8.38
CA ASP A 155 -4.92 10.75 -9.79
C ASP A 155 -3.40 10.97 -10.01
N ASP A 156 -2.96 11.13 -11.24
CA ASP A 156 -1.56 11.34 -11.59
C ASP A 156 -1.14 12.81 -11.65
N SER A 157 -1.98 13.72 -11.18
CA SER A 157 -1.65 15.14 -11.09
C SER A 157 -0.50 15.39 -10.11
N ALA A 158 0.19 16.52 -10.29
CA ALA A 158 1.29 16.90 -9.41
C ALA A 158 0.83 17.61 -8.12
N ASP A 159 -0.43 18.03 -8.05
CA ASP A 159 -0.98 18.82 -6.96
C ASP A 159 -2.44 18.48 -6.73
N HIS A 160 -2.77 18.15 -5.51
CA HIS A 160 -4.10 17.68 -5.12
C HIS A 160 -4.66 18.53 -3.99
N LEU A 161 -5.98 18.66 -3.96
CA LEU A 161 -6.71 19.27 -2.86
C LEU A 161 -7.68 18.27 -2.27
N ILE A 162 -7.58 17.99 -0.98
CA ILE A 162 -8.46 17.08 -0.25
C ILE A 162 -9.26 17.91 0.75
N ALA A 163 -10.53 18.14 0.47
CA ALA A 163 -11.49 18.73 1.39
C ALA A 163 -12.34 17.61 2.01
N LEU A 164 -12.64 17.69 3.31
CA LEU A 164 -13.44 16.68 4.01
C LEU A 164 -14.78 17.27 4.49
N ALA A 165 -15.83 16.45 4.39
CA ALA A 165 -17.20 16.75 4.83
C ALA A 165 -17.74 15.68 5.79
N ALA A 166 -18.78 16.02 6.54
CA ALA A 166 -19.44 15.07 7.44
C ALA A 166 -20.39 14.11 6.73
N THR A 167 -20.82 14.46 5.51
CA THR A 167 -21.74 13.67 4.70
C THR A 167 -21.01 12.99 3.55
N PRO A 168 -21.35 11.73 3.22
CA PRO A 168 -20.78 11.06 2.07
C PRO A 168 -21.20 11.77 0.78
N PRO A 169 -20.30 11.83 -0.22
CA PRO A 169 -20.63 12.39 -1.54
C PRO A 169 -21.65 11.51 -2.25
N GLN A 170 -22.46 12.13 -3.11
CA GLN A 170 -23.42 11.41 -3.96
C GLN A 170 -22.79 11.03 -5.32
N GLN A 171 -21.68 11.65 -5.67
CA GLN A 171 -20.99 11.38 -6.93
C GLN A 171 -20.39 9.98 -6.92
N PRO A 172 -20.44 9.26 -8.04
CA PRO A 172 -19.71 8.03 -8.23
C PRO A 172 -18.20 8.24 -8.00
N HIS A 173 -17.56 7.27 -7.39
CA HIS A 173 -16.12 7.32 -7.10
C HIS A 173 -15.54 5.91 -7.02
N LEU A 174 -14.23 5.80 -7.17
CA LEU A 174 -13.52 4.54 -7.04
C LEU A 174 -13.47 4.11 -5.57
N VAL A 175 -13.92 2.90 -5.27
CA VAL A 175 -13.81 2.33 -3.92
C VAL A 175 -12.54 1.48 -3.79
N GLN A 176 -12.21 0.72 -4.83
CA GLN A 176 -11.07 -0.17 -4.84
C GLN A 176 -10.65 -0.51 -6.27
N ALA A 177 -9.36 -0.62 -6.49
CA ALA A 177 -8.77 -1.17 -7.71
C ALA A 177 -7.56 -2.03 -7.37
N THR A 178 -7.32 -3.07 -8.19
CA THR A 178 -6.13 -3.92 -8.15
C THR A 178 -5.19 -3.63 -9.31
N ALA A 179 -5.41 -2.53 -10.00
CA ALA A 179 -4.60 -2.01 -11.09
C ALA A 179 -4.33 -0.53 -10.87
N ASP A 180 -3.33 -0.01 -11.57
CA ASP A 180 -3.00 1.42 -11.53
C ASP A 180 -4.08 2.20 -12.29
N VAL A 181 -4.80 3.07 -11.60
CA VAL A 181 -5.81 3.95 -12.17
C VAL A 181 -5.24 5.36 -12.19
N LEU A 182 -5.11 5.94 -13.37
CA LEU A 182 -4.53 7.27 -13.57
C LEU A 182 -5.61 8.35 -13.57
N ASP A 183 -6.76 8.03 -14.15
CA ASP A 183 -7.90 8.91 -14.29
C ASP A 183 -9.21 8.11 -14.21
N LEU A 184 -10.28 8.76 -13.85
CA LEU A 184 -11.62 8.20 -13.78
C LEU A 184 -12.62 9.10 -14.51
N THR A 185 -13.12 8.64 -15.65
CA THR A 185 -14.19 9.28 -16.37
C THR A 185 -15.47 8.47 -16.18
N ILE A 186 -16.55 9.13 -15.75
CA ILE A 186 -17.84 8.50 -15.55
C ILE A 186 -18.79 9.02 -16.63
N ASP A 187 -19.23 8.11 -17.50
CA ASP A 187 -20.23 8.42 -18.51
C ASP A 187 -21.63 8.33 -17.90
N SER A 188 -22.31 9.47 -17.84
CA SER A 188 -23.68 9.59 -17.32
C SER A 188 -24.75 8.87 -18.15
N ALA A 189 -24.40 8.37 -19.33
CA ALA A 189 -25.34 7.65 -20.20
C ALA A 189 -25.64 6.21 -19.75
N ASN A 190 -24.91 5.68 -18.78
CA ASN A 190 -25.00 4.29 -18.31
C ASN A 190 -25.21 4.14 -16.79
N ILE A 191 -25.74 5.15 -16.12
CA ILE A 191 -26.09 5.10 -14.69
C ILE A 191 -27.61 4.96 -14.53
#